data_9b4fdf7f81f850b54ab1b71d4c72b1fa
#
_entry.id   9b4fdf7f81f850b54ab1b71d4c72b1fa
#
_cell.length_a   1.000
_cell.length_b   1.000
_cell.length_c   1.000
_cell.angle_alpha   90.00
_cell.angle_beta   90.00
_cell.angle_gamma   90.00
#
_symmetry.space_group_name_H-M   'P 1'
#
loop_
_entity.id
_entity.type
_entity.pdbx_description
1 polymer ?
#
loop_
_entity_poly.entity_id
_entity_poly.type
_entity_poly.pdbx_seq_one_letter_code
_entity_poly.pdbx_strand_id
1 'polypeptide(L)'
;CLSFHKFDMRNCFKKDYFTLCLNIFTSIGYFDDEKDNFSVIKSMAQSVKKNCHIVIDFFNVQNVIKNLVSSEKKQIDDVIFFITRYVEDNKIIKQVRIIDNDLEYSYYEKVNLLELNYFKNVFHKLGIELVSLFGNYSFDEYQENSERLILFGKKL
;
A
#
# COMPACT_ATOMS: atom_id res chain seq x y z
N CYS A 1 11.87 -11.41 20.46
CA CYS A 1 13.04 -11.08 19.63
C CYS A 1 12.56 -10.56 18.29
N LEU A 2 13.09 -9.43 17.82
CA LEU A 2 12.80 -8.83 16.52
C LEU A 2 13.89 -9.26 15.53
N SER A 3 13.52 -9.65 14.31
CA SER A 3 14.45 -9.95 13.23
C SER A 3 14.02 -9.28 11.93
N PHE A 4 15.00 -8.89 11.11
CA PHE A 4 14.80 -8.26 9.82
C PHE A 4 15.36 -9.15 8.72
N HIS A 5 14.62 -9.29 7.63
CA HIS A 5 15.02 -10.10 6.48
C HIS A 5 14.82 -9.30 5.19
N LYS A 6 15.83 -9.26 4.33
CA LYS A 6 15.66 -8.79 2.96
C LYS A 6 14.97 -9.90 2.16
N PHE A 7 13.74 -9.64 1.71
CA PHE A 7 12.92 -10.65 1.07
C PHE A 7 11.96 -10.02 0.06
N ASP A 8 11.68 -10.73 -1.04
CA ASP A 8 10.68 -10.31 -2.03
C ASP A 8 9.29 -10.70 -1.54
N MET A 9 8.45 -9.71 -1.26
CA MET A 9 7.11 -9.90 -0.70
C MET A 9 6.14 -10.69 -1.60
N ARG A 10 6.45 -10.86 -2.89
CA ARG A 10 5.67 -11.70 -3.80
C ARG A 10 5.80 -13.19 -3.51
N ASN A 11 6.82 -13.59 -2.76
CA ASN A 11 7.08 -14.97 -2.38
C ASN A 11 6.62 -15.27 -0.96
N CYS A 12 6.23 -16.50 -0.66
CA CYS A 12 5.87 -16.92 0.68
C CYS A 12 7.13 -17.11 1.53
N PHE A 13 7.30 -16.30 2.58
CA PHE A 13 8.47 -16.36 3.46
C PHE A 13 8.50 -17.65 4.31
N LYS A 14 7.36 -17.99 4.94
CA LYS A 14 7.15 -19.22 5.70
C LYS A 14 5.70 -19.62 5.60
N LYS A 15 5.42 -20.83 5.10
CA LYS A 15 4.06 -21.32 4.91
C LYS A 15 3.40 -21.68 6.24
N ASP A 16 2.13 -21.28 6.43
CA ASP A 16 1.27 -21.60 7.58
C ASP A 16 1.97 -21.39 8.94
N TYR A 17 2.72 -20.30 9.05
CA TYR A 17 3.59 -20.06 10.20
C TYR A 17 3.10 -18.94 11.12
N PHE A 18 2.65 -17.82 10.55
CA PHE A 18 2.29 -16.62 11.32
C PHE A 18 0.84 -16.63 11.78
N THR A 19 0.56 -15.97 12.90
CA THR A 19 -0.80 -15.72 13.40
C THR A 19 -1.35 -14.37 12.91
N LEU A 20 -0.46 -13.47 12.47
CA LEU A 20 -0.80 -12.17 11.90
C LEU A 20 0.25 -11.82 10.85
N CYS A 21 -0.20 -11.33 9.70
CA CYS A 21 0.64 -10.75 8.66
C CYS A 21 0.14 -9.33 8.35
N LEU A 22 1.05 -8.37 8.34
CA LEU A 22 0.76 -6.96 8.11
C LEU A 22 1.45 -6.48 6.83
N ASN A 23 0.69 -5.80 5.96
CA ASN A 23 1.22 -4.96 4.89
C ASN A 23 0.75 -3.53 5.18
N ILE A 24 1.64 -2.67 5.64
CA ILE A 24 1.33 -1.35 6.16
C ILE A 24 1.99 -0.24 5.34
N PHE A 25 1.50 0.99 5.50
CA PHE A 25 2.02 2.20 4.85
C PHE A 25 2.05 2.12 3.32
N THR A 26 1.01 1.49 2.73
CA THR A 26 0.91 1.37 1.27
C THR A 26 2.13 0.66 0.64
N SER A 27 2.63 -0.41 1.25
CA SER A 27 3.77 -1.17 0.71
C SER A 27 3.42 -2.05 -0.50
N ILE A 28 2.13 -2.38 -0.70
CA ILE A 28 1.60 -2.99 -1.92
C ILE A 28 1.26 -1.90 -2.95
N GLY A 29 1.18 -2.27 -4.23
CA GLY A 29 0.78 -1.35 -5.31
C GLY A 29 1.94 -0.82 -6.16
N TYR A 30 3.18 -1.10 -5.80
CA TYR A 30 4.38 -0.62 -6.49
C TYR A 30 4.78 -1.46 -7.71
N PHE A 31 4.16 -2.61 -7.92
CA PHE A 31 4.47 -3.48 -9.05
C PHE A 31 3.73 -3.05 -10.31
N ASP A 32 4.39 -3.09 -11.45
CA ASP A 32 3.78 -2.74 -12.74
C ASP A 32 2.73 -3.76 -13.18
N ASP A 33 2.97 -5.06 -12.96
CA ASP A 33 2.02 -6.13 -13.29
C ASP A 33 1.02 -6.34 -12.13
N GLU A 34 -0.27 -6.36 -12.46
CA GLU A 34 -1.36 -6.68 -11.52
C GLU A 34 -1.18 -8.07 -10.88
N LYS A 35 -0.60 -9.02 -11.63
CA LYS A 35 -0.30 -10.37 -11.11
C LYS A 35 0.70 -10.34 -9.97
N ASP A 36 1.62 -9.40 -9.98
CA ASP A 36 2.60 -9.23 -8.90
C ASP A 36 1.93 -8.68 -7.65
N ASN A 37 1.03 -7.70 -7.78
CA ASN A 37 0.22 -7.21 -6.66
C ASN A 37 -0.67 -8.31 -6.06
N PHE A 38 -1.29 -9.15 -6.91
CA PHE A 38 -2.01 -10.34 -6.46
C PHE A 38 -1.08 -11.33 -5.72
N SER A 39 0.14 -11.54 -6.22
CA SER A 39 1.12 -12.46 -5.63
C SER A 39 1.54 -12.06 -4.23
N VAL A 40 1.60 -10.74 -3.93
CA VAL A 40 1.84 -10.24 -2.56
C VAL A 40 0.75 -10.73 -1.60
N ILE A 41 -0.52 -10.50 -1.92
CA ILE A 41 -1.62 -10.91 -1.05
C ILE A 41 -1.69 -12.43 -0.93
N LYS A 42 -1.42 -13.15 -2.03
CA LYS A 42 -1.32 -14.61 -2.03
C LYS A 42 -0.20 -15.10 -1.10
N SER A 43 0.96 -14.46 -1.11
CA SER A 43 2.08 -14.81 -0.24
C SER A 43 1.73 -14.59 1.25
N MET A 44 1.03 -13.50 1.56
CA MET A 44 0.51 -13.23 2.91
C MET A 44 -0.47 -14.33 3.34
N ALA A 45 -1.43 -14.69 2.47
CA ALA A 45 -2.40 -15.75 2.74
C ALA A 45 -1.74 -17.12 2.96
N GLN A 46 -0.68 -17.43 2.20
CA GLN A 46 0.10 -18.65 2.39
C GLN A 46 0.90 -18.66 3.68
N SER A 47 1.34 -17.49 4.14
CA SER A 47 2.21 -17.33 5.30
C SER A 47 1.45 -17.40 6.63
N VAL A 48 0.19 -17.00 6.68
CA VAL A 48 -0.63 -17.10 7.90
C VAL A 48 -1.26 -18.48 8.05
N LYS A 49 -1.42 -18.90 9.29
CA LYS A 49 -2.13 -20.12 9.67
C LYS A 49 -3.64 -20.00 9.37
N LYS A 50 -4.31 -21.13 9.22
CA LYS A 50 -5.78 -21.18 9.16
C LYS A 50 -6.40 -20.49 10.38
N ASN A 51 -7.51 -19.79 10.19
CA ASN A 51 -8.21 -18.96 11.18
C ASN A 51 -7.38 -17.79 11.76
N CYS A 52 -6.24 -17.43 11.13
CA CYS A 52 -5.41 -16.31 11.52
C CYS A 52 -5.56 -15.11 10.57
N HIS A 53 -4.91 -13.99 10.88
CA HIS A 53 -5.32 -12.70 10.36
C HIS A 53 -4.30 -12.07 9.40
N ILE A 54 -4.83 -11.26 8.49
CA ILE A 54 -4.08 -10.46 7.53
C ILE A 54 -4.60 -9.03 7.64
N VAL A 55 -3.68 -8.07 7.70
CA VAL A 55 -4.03 -6.64 7.63
C VAL A 55 -3.33 -6.02 6.43
N ILE A 56 -4.10 -5.30 5.61
CA ILE A 56 -3.57 -4.48 4.53
C ILE A 56 -3.98 -3.04 4.80
N ASP A 57 -3.00 -2.16 4.93
CA ASP A 57 -3.18 -0.73 5.06
C ASP A 57 -2.77 -0.05 3.76
N PHE A 58 -3.73 0.51 3.07
CA PHE A 58 -3.58 1.19 1.81
C PHE A 58 -4.16 2.61 1.87
N PHE A 59 -3.78 3.50 0.97
CA PHE A 59 -4.46 4.78 0.87
C PHE A 59 -5.86 4.61 0.27
N ASN A 60 -6.78 5.47 0.65
CA ASN A 60 -8.09 5.50 -0.01
C ASN A 60 -7.96 6.24 -1.35
N VAL A 61 -8.12 5.50 -2.46
CA VAL A 61 -7.97 6.00 -3.82
C VAL A 61 -8.86 7.22 -4.08
N GLN A 62 -10.13 7.15 -3.68
CA GLN A 62 -11.10 8.23 -3.91
C GLN A 62 -10.68 9.51 -3.19
N ASN A 63 -10.27 9.39 -1.94
CA ASN A 63 -9.80 10.53 -1.14
C ASN A 63 -8.51 11.12 -1.70
N VAL A 64 -7.55 10.29 -2.11
CA VAL A 64 -6.27 10.74 -2.68
C VAL A 64 -6.49 11.48 -4.00
N ILE A 65 -7.33 10.97 -4.91
CA ILE A 65 -7.63 11.64 -6.18
C ILE A 65 -8.33 12.99 -5.94
N LYS A 66 -9.33 13.00 -5.05
CA LYS A 66 -10.11 14.22 -4.75
C LYS A 66 -9.25 15.32 -4.14
N ASN A 67 -8.29 14.97 -3.30
CA ASN A 67 -7.45 15.92 -2.54
C ASN A 67 -6.02 16.01 -3.09
N LEU A 68 -5.80 15.62 -4.35
CA LEU A 68 -4.46 15.56 -4.94
C LEU A 68 -3.84 16.95 -5.04
N VAL A 69 -2.75 17.18 -4.30
CA VAL A 69 -1.91 18.37 -4.46
C VAL A 69 -0.94 18.12 -5.60
N SER A 70 -1.26 18.69 -6.78
CA SER A 70 -0.52 18.44 -8.02
C SER A 70 0.91 18.96 -8.01
N SER A 71 1.20 20.04 -7.29
CA SER A 71 2.54 20.65 -7.21
C SER A 71 2.78 21.24 -5.83
N GLU A 72 3.98 21.00 -5.31
CA GLU A 72 4.40 21.47 -3.99
C GLU A 72 5.90 21.77 -4.03
N LYS A 73 6.31 22.88 -3.40
CA LYS A 73 7.72 23.21 -3.15
C LYS A 73 7.95 23.17 -1.66
N LYS A 74 8.94 22.40 -1.22
CA LYS A 74 9.42 22.38 0.17
C LYS A 74 10.88 22.74 0.22
N GLN A 75 11.28 23.42 1.29
CA GLN A 75 12.68 23.69 1.59
C GLN A 75 12.98 23.18 3.00
N ILE A 76 14.04 22.41 3.14
CA ILE A 76 14.55 21.92 4.42
C ILE A 76 16.04 22.27 4.43
N ASP A 77 16.43 23.18 5.31
CA ASP A 77 17.74 23.81 5.33
C ASP A 77 18.06 24.40 3.95
N ASP A 78 19.17 24.00 3.34
CA ASP A 78 19.62 24.46 2.01
C ASP A 78 19.11 23.58 0.85
N VAL A 79 18.35 22.51 1.17
CA VAL A 79 17.82 21.56 0.17
C VAL A 79 16.40 21.94 -0.26
N ILE A 80 16.18 22.04 -1.57
CA ILE A 80 14.89 22.39 -2.15
C ILE A 80 14.29 21.17 -2.83
N PHE A 81 13.02 20.88 -2.51
CA PHE A 81 12.23 19.80 -3.09
C PHE A 81 11.12 20.39 -3.95
N PHE A 82 11.07 20.01 -5.22
CA PHE A 82 9.92 20.23 -6.11
C PHE A 82 9.20 18.90 -6.26
N ILE A 83 7.98 18.84 -5.80
CA ILE A 83 7.18 17.61 -5.80
C ILE A 83 6.00 17.81 -6.73
N THR A 84 5.87 16.95 -7.74
CA THR A 84 4.73 16.93 -8.64
C THR A 84 4.01 15.61 -8.51
N ARG A 85 2.67 15.65 -8.47
CA ARG A 85 1.81 14.45 -8.38
C ARG A 85 0.74 14.51 -9.45
N TYR A 86 0.52 13.38 -10.11
CA TYR A 86 -0.53 13.24 -11.13
C TYR A 86 -0.98 11.78 -11.23
N VAL A 87 -2.11 11.58 -11.89
CA VAL A 87 -2.65 10.24 -12.18
C VAL A 87 -2.46 9.95 -13.65
N GLU A 88 -1.89 8.80 -13.97
CA GLU A 88 -1.67 8.29 -15.33
C GLU A 88 -1.74 6.76 -15.31
N ASP A 89 -2.38 6.14 -16.29
CA ASP A 89 -2.46 4.67 -16.46
C ASP A 89 -2.87 3.93 -15.17
N ASN A 90 -3.91 4.42 -14.50
CA ASN A 90 -4.40 3.87 -13.23
C ASN A 90 -3.35 3.83 -12.10
N LYS A 91 -2.39 4.74 -12.13
CA LYS A 91 -1.36 4.91 -11.10
C LYS A 91 -1.33 6.36 -10.62
N ILE A 92 -1.06 6.55 -9.34
CA ILE A 92 -0.60 7.84 -8.84
C ILE A 92 0.92 7.89 -9.00
N ILE A 93 1.39 8.94 -9.63
CA ILE A 93 2.82 9.19 -9.87
C ILE A 93 3.22 10.40 -9.04
N LYS A 94 4.30 10.23 -8.29
CA LYS A 94 4.95 11.31 -7.55
C LYS A 94 6.37 11.46 -8.08
N GLN A 95 6.64 12.59 -8.67
CA GLN A 95 7.98 12.99 -9.08
C GLN A 95 8.55 13.94 -8.05
N VAL A 96 9.76 13.68 -7.61
CA VAL A 96 10.50 14.55 -6.67
C VAL A 96 11.80 14.98 -7.33
N ARG A 97 11.94 16.27 -7.56
CA ARG A 97 13.19 16.90 -7.99
C ARG A 97 13.80 17.61 -6.79
N ILE A 98 15.03 17.28 -6.47
CA ILE A 98 15.76 17.78 -5.31
C ILE A 98 16.93 18.62 -5.82
N ILE A 99 17.08 19.82 -5.26
CA ILE A 99 18.25 20.67 -5.47
C ILE A 99 18.97 20.78 -4.13
N ASP A 100 20.22 20.29 -4.11
CA ASP A 100 21.13 20.34 -2.97
C ASP A 100 22.42 21.03 -3.42
N ASN A 101 22.59 22.30 -3.06
CA ASN A 101 23.62 23.20 -3.61
C ASN A 101 23.57 23.21 -5.14
N ASP A 102 24.65 22.80 -5.81
CA ASP A 102 24.74 22.71 -7.26
C ASP A 102 24.37 21.33 -7.84
N LEU A 103 23.90 20.41 -7.01
CA LEU A 103 23.51 19.06 -7.41
C LEU A 103 21.99 18.93 -7.57
N GLU A 104 21.58 18.24 -8.62
CA GLU A 104 20.18 17.95 -8.89
C GLU A 104 19.94 16.44 -8.93
N TYR A 105 18.89 15.98 -8.22
CA TYR A 105 18.43 14.59 -8.18
C TYR A 105 16.97 14.52 -8.58
N SER A 106 16.59 13.45 -9.27
CA SER A 106 15.19 13.17 -9.61
C SER A 106 14.81 11.75 -9.24
N TYR A 107 13.64 11.60 -8.58
CA TYR A 107 13.07 10.34 -8.17
C TYR A 107 11.62 10.24 -8.61
N TYR A 108 11.18 9.03 -8.92
CA TYR A 108 9.82 8.71 -9.27
C TYR A 108 9.29 7.63 -8.34
N GLU A 109 8.09 7.83 -7.86
CA GLU A 109 7.31 6.86 -7.11
C GLU A 109 6.00 6.64 -7.86
N LYS A 110 5.68 5.38 -8.17
CA LYS A 110 4.47 4.99 -8.90
C LYS A 110 3.73 3.96 -8.10
N VAL A 111 2.46 4.21 -7.80
CA VAL A 111 1.62 3.29 -7.04
C VAL A 111 0.31 3.07 -7.79
N ASN A 112 -0.08 1.81 -7.99
CA ASN A 112 -1.35 1.46 -8.59
C ASN A 112 -2.52 1.94 -7.73
N LEU A 113 -3.58 2.41 -8.36
CA LEU A 113 -4.82 2.81 -7.69
C LEU A 113 -5.68 1.56 -7.43
N LEU A 114 -5.34 0.81 -6.37
CA LEU A 114 -6.06 -0.39 -5.98
C LEU A 114 -7.24 -0.01 -5.09
N GLU A 115 -8.45 -0.08 -5.64
CA GLU A 115 -9.68 0.23 -4.92
C GLU A 115 -10.13 -0.93 -4.01
N LEU A 116 -11.09 -0.65 -3.12
CA LEU A 116 -11.69 -1.63 -2.22
C LEU A 116 -12.17 -2.90 -2.94
N ASN A 117 -12.79 -2.74 -4.12
CA ASN A 117 -13.29 -3.88 -4.90
C ASN A 117 -12.17 -4.80 -5.39
N TYR A 118 -11.00 -4.28 -5.71
CA TYR A 118 -9.83 -5.10 -6.02
C TYR A 118 -9.49 -6.02 -4.85
N PHE A 119 -9.35 -5.47 -3.66
CA PHE A 119 -9.01 -6.24 -2.46
C PHE A 119 -10.09 -7.26 -2.09
N LYS A 120 -11.37 -6.90 -2.16
CA LYS A 120 -12.48 -7.82 -1.92
C LYS A 120 -12.44 -9.02 -2.87
N ASN A 121 -12.20 -8.79 -4.16
CA ASN A 121 -12.09 -9.84 -5.17
C ASN A 121 -10.88 -10.75 -4.91
N VAL A 122 -9.73 -10.20 -4.56
CA VAL A 122 -8.53 -10.97 -4.23
C VAL A 122 -8.74 -11.78 -2.95
N PHE A 123 -9.31 -11.21 -1.89
CA PHE A 123 -9.63 -11.90 -0.65
C PHE A 123 -10.54 -13.10 -0.91
N HIS A 124 -11.63 -12.89 -1.65
CA HIS A 124 -12.54 -13.97 -2.04
C HIS A 124 -11.82 -15.11 -2.79
N LYS A 125 -11.00 -14.78 -3.80
CA LYS A 125 -10.21 -15.77 -4.56
C LYS A 125 -9.22 -16.57 -3.71
N LEU A 126 -8.74 -15.98 -2.61
CA LEU A 126 -7.74 -16.58 -1.73
C LEU A 126 -8.33 -17.23 -0.47
N GLY A 127 -9.67 -17.27 -0.31
CA GLY A 127 -10.31 -17.81 0.88
C GLY A 127 -10.06 -16.98 2.13
N ILE A 128 -10.00 -15.65 1.97
CA ILE A 128 -9.87 -14.69 3.07
C ILE A 128 -11.24 -14.06 3.29
N GLU A 129 -11.78 -14.21 4.49
CA GLU A 129 -12.95 -13.47 4.93
C GLU A 129 -12.57 -12.03 5.29
N LEU A 130 -13.26 -11.03 4.73
CA LEU A 130 -13.11 -9.64 5.16
C LEU A 130 -13.91 -9.42 6.44
N VAL A 131 -13.21 -9.27 7.57
CA VAL A 131 -13.82 -9.14 8.90
C VAL A 131 -14.20 -7.70 9.22
N SER A 132 -13.32 -6.75 8.92
CA SER A 132 -13.54 -5.33 9.21
C SER A 132 -12.82 -4.43 8.21
N LEU A 133 -13.34 -3.21 8.07
CA LEU A 133 -12.76 -2.12 7.28
C LEU A 133 -12.66 -0.88 8.16
N PHE A 134 -11.48 -0.26 8.17
CA PHE A 134 -11.25 0.98 8.91
C PHE A 134 -10.76 2.08 7.97
N GLY A 135 -11.14 3.31 8.28
CA GLY A 135 -10.85 4.49 7.48
C GLY A 135 -9.61 5.28 7.92
N ASN A 136 -9.08 4.99 9.09
CA ASN A 136 -7.91 5.64 9.69
C ASN A 136 -7.26 4.77 10.77
N TYR A 137 -6.19 5.26 11.38
CA TYR A 137 -5.48 4.54 12.45
C TYR A 137 -6.15 4.64 13.84
N SER A 138 -7.25 5.40 13.97
CA SER A 138 -8.12 5.39 15.16
C SER A 138 -9.17 4.28 15.10
N PHE A 139 -9.16 3.48 14.04
CA PHE A 139 -10.10 2.40 13.75
C PHE A 139 -11.56 2.85 13.56
N ASP A 140 -11.75 4.08 13.08
CA ASP A 140 -13.07 4.52 12.63
C ASP A 140 -13.50 3.70 11.39
N GLU A 141 -14.81 3.47 11.26
CA GLU A 141 -15.37 2.74 10.14
C GLU A 141 -15.00 3.38 8.79
N TYR A 142 -14.64 2.57 7.80
CA TYR A 142 -14.30 3.06 6.47
C TYR A 142 -15.50 3.70 5.77
N GLN A 143 -15.29 4.89 5.21
CA GLN A 143 -16.20 5.62 4.36
C GLN A 143 -15.47 6.09 3.08
N GLU A 144 -16.22 6.50 2.06
CA GLU A 144 -15.64 6.96 0.79
C GLU A 144 -14.63 8.12 0.93
N ASN A 145 -14.82 8.98 1.93
CA ASN A 145 -13.95 10.11 2.23
C ASN A 145 -12.88 9.81 3.29
N SER A 146 -12.77 8.58 3.75
CA SER A 146 -11.74 8.19 4.72
C SER A 146 -10.32 8.41 4.17
N GLU A 147 -9.36 8.70 5.03
CA GLU A 147 -7.96 8.90 4.63
C GLU A 147 -7.29 7.60 4.18
N ARG A 148 -7.65 6.50 4.84
CA ARG A 148 -7.06 5.18 4.60
C ARG A 148 -8.13 4.17 4.20
N LEU A 149 -7.65 3.07 3.64
CA LEU A 149 -8.38 1.83 3.42
C LEU A 149 -7.61 0.73 4.16
N ILE A 150 -8.07 0.38 5.35
CA ILE A 150 -7.43 -0.64 6.19
C ILE A 150 -8.35 -1.86 6.22
N LEU A 151 -7.89 -2.95 5.60
CA LEU A 151 -8.63 -4.20 5.51
C LEU A 151 -8.13 -5.16 6.58
N PHE A 152 -9.03 -5.67 7.40
CA PHE A 152 -8.77 -6.72 8.37
C PHE A 152 -9.42 -8.01 7.89
N GLY A 153 -8.60 -8.98 7.47
CA GLY A 153 -9.03 -10.25 6.91
C GLY A 153 -8.68 -11.44 7.79
N LYS A 154 -9.43 -12.53 7.65
CA LYS A 154 -9.20 -13.82 8.30
C LYS A 154 -9.08 -14.91 7.25
N LYS A 155 -8.00 -15.68 7.27
CA LYS A 155 -7.84 -16.88 6.42
C LYS A 155 -8.79 -17.99 6.90
N LEU A 156 -9.62 -18.52 6.00
CA LEU A 156 -10.55 -19.61 6.26
C LEU A 156 -9.90 -20.99 6.25
#